data_a424ed8832a47b843dfa942a5aa85a03
#
_entry.id   a424ed8832a47b843dfa942a5aa85a03
#
_cell.length_a   1.000
_cell.length_b   1.000
_cell.length_c   1.000
_cell.angle_alpha   90.00
_cell.angle_beta   90.00
_cell.angle_gamma   90.00
#
_symmetry.space_group_name_H-M   'P 1'
#
loop_
_entity.id
_entity.type
_entity.pdbx_description
1 polymer ?
#
loop_
_entity_poly.entity_id
_entity_poly.type
_entity_poly.pdbx_seq_one_letter_code
_entity_poly.pdbx_strand_id
1 'polypeptide(L)'
;AGDLLMVVKNNYFWCKDNLQVSFIANGDTIEVLQLYDFTEAYGFRFAEVSAQLIDYPEVPPFDTVILLDTLNSEAPALSPAQSNQLYEEVLADYADEPTAYKRYQKVKENPYFNALQVKFSYAITCHKSQGGQWDAVFVEKPYLPDDIIDEGYLRWLYTAITRAKERVYLVGFKDEDFG
;
A
#
# COMPACT_ATOMS: atom_id res chain seq x y z
N ALA A 1 9.32 1.35 13.48
CA ALA A 1 9.58 -0.04 13.14
C ALA A 1 8.47 -0.92 13.69
N GLY A 2 8.17 -2.04 13.01
CA GLY A 2 7.04 -2.91 13.30
C GLY A 2 5.72 -2.45 12.68
N ASP A 3 5.70 -1.37 11.92
CA ASP A 3 4.50 -0.93 11.22
C ASP A 3 4.22 -1.80 9.99
N LEU A 4 2.94 -2.15 9.82
CA LEU A 4 2.44 -2.88 8.66
C LEU A 4 1.87 -1.90 7.65
N LEU A 5 2.43 -1.91 6.44
CA LEU A 5 2.06 -1.01 5.37
C LEU A 5 1.66 -1.80 4.12
N MET A 6 0.50 -1.47 3.55
CA MET A 6 0.04 -2.00 2.27
C MET A 6 0.54 -1.13 1.13
N VAL A 7 1.17 -1.72 0.14
CA VAL A 7 1.54 -1.06 -1.11
C VAL A 7 0.27 -0.80 -1.93
N VAL A 8 0.10 0.42 -2.42
CA VAL A 8 -1.11 0.85 -3.12
C VAL A 8 -0.91 1.10 -4.61
N LYS A 9 0.31 0.84 -5.11
CA LYS A 9 0.68 0.95 -6.52
C LYS A 9 1.77 -0.07 -6.83
N ASN A 10 1.64 -0.80 -7.95
CA ASN A 10 2.68 -1.73 -8.39
C ASN A 10 4.04 -1.04 -8.51
N ASN A 11 5.07 -1.67 -7.98
CA ASN A 11 6.44 -1.16 -8.03
C ASN A 11 7.38 -2.22 -8.62
N TYR A 12 8.06 -1.86 -9.70
CA TYR A 12 8.96 -2.74 -10.47
C TYR A 12 10.44 -2.41 -10.21
N PHE A 13 10.73 -1.51 -9.29
CA PHE A 13 12.08 -1.00 -9.08
C PHE A 13 12.82 -1.77 -7.98
N TRP A 14 12.20 -1.94 -6.81
CA TRP A 14 12.90 -2.43 -5.61
C TRP A 14 13.18 -3.94 -5.62
N CYS A 15 12.40 -4.73 -6.35
CA CYS A 15 12.58 -6.18 -6.45
C CYS A 15 13.00 -6.65 -7.85
N LYS A 16 13.46 -5.75 -8.73
CA LYS A 16 13.81 -6.08 -10.13
C LYS A 16 14.88 -7.17 -10.30
N ASP A 17 15.79 -7.28 -9.33
CA ASP A 17 16.89 -8.24 -9.35
C ASP A 17 16.61 -9.49 -8.50
N ASN A 18 15.41 -9.60 -7.92
CA ASN A 18 15.00 -10.76 -7.13
C ASN A 18 14.41 -11.85 -8.04
N LEU A 19 14.91 -13.08 -7.89
CA LEU A 19 14.47 -14.22 -8.73
C LEU A 19 13.08 -14.75 -8.33
N GLN A 20 12.61 -14.46 -7.12
CA GLN A 20 11.35 -14.97 -6.57
C GLN A 20 10.19 -14.00 -6.78
N VAL A 21 10.47 -12.69 -6.64
CA VAL A 21 9.49 -11.61 -6.78
C VAL A 21 10.04 -10.56 -7.72
N SER A 22 9.46 -10.44 -8.92
CA SER A 22 9.93 -9.48 -9.95
C SER A 22 9.40 -8.05 -9.75
N PHE A 23 8.37 -7.88 -8.94
CA PHE A 23 7.77 -6.59 -8.58
C PHE A 23 6.97 -6.71 -7.28
N ILE A 24 6.72 -5.59 -6.64
CA ILE A 24 5.82 -5.49 -5.48
C ILE A 24 4.45 -5.09 -5.99
N ALA A 25 3.43 -5.89 -5.73
CA ALA A 25 2.09 -5.66 -6.24
C ALA A 25 1.30 -4.67 -5.39
N ASN A 26 0.31 -4.02 -6.01
CA ASN A 26 -0.73 -3.32 -5.26
C ASN A 26 -1.52 -4.33 -4.42
N GLY A 27 -1.52 -4.16 -3.12
CA GLY A 27 -2.12 -5.07 -2.15
C GLY A 27 -1.10 -5.85 -1.31
N ASP A 28 0.14 -5.98 -1.75
CA ASP A 28 1.20 -6.59 -0.94
C ASP A 28 1.41 -5.81 0.35
N THR A 29 1.66 -6.52 1.43
CA THR A 29 1.95 -5.92 2.73
C THR A 29 3.43 -6.06 3.07
N ILE A 30 4.02 -4.96 3.51
CA ILE A 30 5.38 -4.90 4.04
C ILE A 30 5.36 -4.60 5.54
N GLU A 31 6.30 -5.18 6.27
CA GLU A 31 6.65 -4.78 7.62
C GLU A 31 7.88 -3.88 7.57
N VAL A 32 7.82 -2.73 8.23
CA VAL A 32 8.99 -1.84 8.39
C VAL A 32 9.85 -2.37 9.53
N LEU A 33 11.00 -2.96 9.19
CA LEU A 33 11.93 -3.53 10.17
C LEU A 33 12.80 -2.46 10.82
N GLN A 34 13.30 -1.52 10.03
CA GLN A 34 14.16 -0.43 10.48
C GLN A 34 13.86 0.85 9.71
N LEU A 35 13.87 1.96 10.41
CA LEU A 35 13.87 3.30 9.84
C LEU A 35 15.30 3.83 9.86
N TYR A 36 15.79 4.30 8.71
CA TYR A 36 17.12 4.84 8.57
C TYR A 36 17.11 6.37 8.63
N ASP A 37 16.28 7.01 7.80
CA ASP A 37 16.24 8.47 7.70
C ASP A 37 14.89 8.98 7.20
N PHE A 38 14.67 10.29 7.42
CA PHE A 38 13.56 11.05 6.86
C PHE A 38 14.09 12.16 5.97
N THR A 39 13.55 12.26 4.76
CA THR A 39 13.96 13.24 3.77
C THR A 39 12.76 14.01 3.23
N GLU A 40 12.89 15.34 3.17
CA GLU A 40 11.97 16.19 2.42
C GLU A 40 12.64 16.62 1.10
N ALA A 41 12.08 16.17 -0.02
CA ALA A 41 12.58 16.46 -1.35
C ALA A 41 11.44 16.51 -2.37
N TYR A 42 11.59 17.27 -3.44
CA TYR A 42 10.61 17.33 -4.54
C TYR A 42 9.19 17.72 -4.12
N GLY A 43 9.07 18.44 -3.01
CA GLY A 43 7.78 18.82 -2.42
C GLY A 43 7.04 17.69 -1.71
N PHE A 44 7.70 16.57 -1.40
CA PHE A 44 7.17 15.41 -0.71
C PHE A 44 8.08 14.98 0.44
N ARG A 45 7.52 14.14 1.33
CA ARG A 45 8.22 13.55 2.47
C ARG A 45 8.45 12.07 2.23
N PHE A 46 9.64 11.63 2.50
CA PHE A 46 10.08 10.25 2.30
C PHE A 46 10.68 9.67 3.58
N ALA A 47 10.64 8.36 3.70
CA ALA A 47 11.38 7.60 4.70
C ALA A 47 12.22 6.53 4.03
N GLU A 48 13.49 6.45 4.38
CA GLU A 48 14.39 5.36 3.99
C GLU A 48 14.30 4.25 5.04
N VAL A 49 13.96 3.04 4.62
CA VAL A 49 13.65 1.94 5.53
C VAL A 49 14.21 0.61 5.03
N SER A 50 14.44 -0.32 5.96
CA SER A 50 14.49 -1.75 5.67
C SER A 50 13.10 -2.33 5.85
N ALA A 51 12.63 -3.10 4.89
CA ALA A 51 11.31 -3.68 4.85
C ALA A 51 11.34 -5.17 4.49
N GLN A 52 10.32 -5.91 4.95
CA GLN A 52 10.09 -7.33 4.63
C GLN A 52 8.72 -7.49 4.02
N LEU A 53 8.62 -8.23 2.90
CA LEU A 53 7.34 -8.67 2.36
C LEU A 53 6.74 -9.76 3.26
N ILE A 54 5.53 -9.54 3.78
CA ILE A 54 4.90 -10.48 4.72
C ILE A 54 4.43 -11.75 4.02
N ASP A 55 3.88 -11.60 2.81
CA ASP A 55 3.34 -12.73 2.04
C ASP A 55 4.44 -13.55 1.35
N TYR A 56 5.69 -13.08 1.38
CA TYR A 56 6.87 -13.72 0.77
C TYR A 56 8.03 -13.79 1.77
N PRO A 57 7.91 -14.59 2.85
CA PRO A 57 8.91 -14.64 3.92
C PRO A 57 10.26 -15.19 3.47
N GLU A 58 10.31 -15.89 2.33
CA GLU A 58 11.53 -16.38 1.70
C GLU A 58 12.33 -15.27 0.98
N VAL A 59 11.70 -14.15 0.67
CA VAL A 59 12.39 -12.96 0.12
C VAL A 59 13.11 -12.26 1.28
N PRO A 60 14.43 -12.07 1.20
CA PRO A 60 15.16 -11.39 2.28
C PRO A 60 14.67 -9.94 2.43
N PRO A 61 14.83 -9.35 3.62
CA PRO A 61 14.59 -7.92 3.82
C PRO A 61 15.36 -7.08 2.79
N PHE A 62 14.77 -5.99 2.37
CA PHE A 62 15.34 -5.08 1.37
C PHE A 62 15.20 -3.62 1.80
N ASP A 63 16.17 -2.81 1.37
CA ASP A 63 16.12 -1.37 1.60
C ASP A 63 15.26 -0.71 0.52
N THR A 64 14.42 0.23 0.96
CA THR A 64 13.49 0.94 0.07
C THR A 64 13.20 2.35 0.58
N VAL A 65 12.60 3.15 -0.28
CA VAL A 65 12.07 4.47 0.07
C VAL A 65 10.55 4.42 0.09
N ILE A 66 9.95 4.97 1.13
CA ILE A 66 8.51 5.08 1.31
C ILE A 66 8.09 6.54 1.14
N LEU A 67 7.01 6.79 0.41
CA LEU A 67 6.39 8.09 0.27
C LEU A 67 5.37 8.30 1.41
N LEU A 68 5.70 9.17 2.37
CA LEU A 68 4.90 9.37 3.59
C LEU A 68 3.59 10.13 3.34
N ASP A 69 3.54 10.98 2.30
CA ASP A 69 2.35 11.77 1.99
C ASP A 69 1.15 10.89 1.61
N THR A 70 1.38 9.67 1.14
CA THR A 70 0.28 8.73 0.85
C THR A 70 -0.32 8.11 2.10
N LEU A 71 0.40 8.00 3.22
CA LEU A 71 -0.09 7.38 4.46
C LEU A 71 -1.33 8.08 5.01
N ASN A 72 -1.31 9.41 5.06
CA ASN A 72 -2.35 10.24 5.66
C ASN A 72 -3.32 10.85 4.62
N SER A 73 -3.12 10.59 3.33
CA SER A 73 -3.99 11.07 2.27
C SER A 73 -5.30 10.28 2.25
N GLU A 74 -6.44 10.92 1.97
CA GLU A 74 -7.70 10.22 1.68
C GLU A 74 -7.65 9.49 0.33
N ALA A 75 -6.87 10.02 -0.62
CA ALA A 75 -6.67 9.37 -1.92
C ALA A 75 -5.93 8.04 -1.78
N PRO A 76 -6.23 7.03 -2.60
CA PRO A 76 -5.57 5.72 -2.52
C PRO A 76 -4.07 5.78 -2.85
N ALA A 77 -3.66 6.70 -3.72
CA ALA A 77 -2.28 6.92 -4.19
C ALA A 77 -2.09 8.39 -4.56
N LEU A 78 -0.90 8.79 -5.03
CA LEU A 78 -0.69 10.11 -5.60
C LEU A 78 -1.66 10.36 -6.76
N SER A 79 -2.26 11.56 -6.78
CA SER A 79 -3.03 12.01 -7.93
C SER A 79 -2.15 12.15 -9.19
N PRO A 80 -2.73 12.19 -10.39
CA PRO A 80 -1.96 12.45 -11.61
C PRO A 80 -1.16 13.76 -11.54
N ALA A 81 -1.72 14.81 -10.94
CA ALA A 81 -1.04 16.10 -10.78
C ALA A 81 0.19 15.98 -9.86
N GLN A 82 0.06 15.31 -8.71
CA GLN A 82 1.16 15.06 -7.79
C GLN A 82 2.24 14.15 -8.42
N SER A 83 1.82 13.14 -9.19
CA SER A 83 2.76 12.25 -9.89
C SER A 83 3.56 13.00 -10.96
N ASN A 84 2.92 13.93 -11.68
CA ASN A 84 3.60 14.81 -12.62
C ASN A 84 4.53 15.80 -11.92
N GLN A 85 4.10 16.38 -10.80
CA GLN A 85 4.97 17.25 -10.00
C GLN A 85 6.23 16.51 -9.59
N LEU A 86 6.12 15.32 -8.99
CA LEU A 86 7.27 14.51 -8.61
C LEU A 86 8.19 14.21 -9.79
N TYR A 87 7.61 13.89 -10.96
CA TYR A 87 8.36 13.63 -12.19
C TYR A 87 9.17 14.85 -12.63
N GLU A 88 8.53 16.03 -12.70
CA GLU A 88 9.18 17.28 -13.17
C GLU A 88 10.27 17.74 -12.19
N GLU A 89 10.02 17.64 -10.88
CA GLU A 89 11.01 18.03 -9.88
C GLU A 89 12.23 17.10 -9.90
N VAL A 90 12.03 15.78 -10.02
CA VAL A 90 13.14 14.83 -10.16
C VAL A 90 13.86 15.01 -11.50
N LEU A 91 13.14 15.34 -12.59
CA LEU A 91 13.72 15.58 -13.90
C LEU A 91 14.65 16.80 -13.91
N ALA A 92 14.34 17.81 -13.08
CA ALA A 92 15.14 19.01 -12.96
C ALA A 92 16.57 18.73 -12.45
N ASP A 93 16.75 17.73 -11.58
CA ASP A 93 18.08 17.31 -11.09
C ASP A 93 18.99 16.79 -12.20
N TYR A 94 18.41 16.37 -13.32
CA TYR A 94 19.14 15.81 -14.46
C TYR A 94 19.16 16.76 -15.67
N ALA A 95 19.02 18.09 -15.44
CA ALA A 95 19.01 19.09 -16.51
C ALA A 95 20.31 19.08 -17.36
N ASP A 96 21.45 18.73 -16.74
CA ASP A 96 22.76 18.67 -17.40
C ASP A 96 22.93 17.46 -18.32
N GLU A 97 22.05 16.47 -18.26
CA GLU A 97 22.12 15.31 -19.17
C GLU A 97 21.79 15.73 -20.61
N PRO A 98 22.60 15.31 -21.59
CA PRO A 98 22.60 15.88 -22.93
C PRO A 98 21.36 15.54 -23.77
N THR A 99 20.62 14.48 -23.40
CA THR A 99 19.46 14.04 -24.17
C THR A 99 18.24 13.78 -23.28
N ALA A 100 17.03 14.06 -23.80
CA ALA A 100 15.78 13.76 -23.12
C ALA A 100 15.66 12.28 -22.74
N TYR A 101 16.18 11.37 -23.58
CA TYR A 101 16.20 9.94 -23.27
C TYR A 101 17.02 9.61 -22.05
N LYS A 102 18.24 10.17 -21.93
CA LYS A 102 19.10 9.94 -20.74
C LYS A 102 18.48 10.52 -19.48
N ARG A 103 17.90 11.73 -19.56
CA ARG A 103 17.16 12.31 -18.41
C ARG A 103 16.04 11.38 -17.93
N TYR A 104 15.23 10.89 -18.85
CA TYR A 104 14.16 9.94 -18.55
C TYR A 104 14.68 8.65 -17.90
N GLN A 105 15.80 8.09 -18.39
CA GLN A 105 16.41 6.91 -17.76
C GLN A 105 16.87 7.20 -16.33
N LYS A 106 17.49 8.37 -16.10
CA LYS A 106 17.90 8.79 -14.77
C LYS A 106 16.73 8.95 -13.80
N VAL A 107 15.62 9.54 -14.25
CA VAL A 107 14.39 9.63 -13.44
C VAL A 107 13.90 8.22 -13.09
N LYS A 108 13.89 7.28 -14.02
CA LYS A 108 13.48 5.90 -13.75
C LYS A 108 14.40 5.15 -12.77
N GLU A 109 15.64 5.56 -12.65
CA GLU A 109 16.62 5.01 -11.71
C GLU A 109 16.61 5.74 -10.36
N ASN A 110 15.90 6.85 -10.24
CA ASN A 110 15.86 7.65 -9.01
C ASN A 110 15.03 6.95 -7.93
N PRO A 111 15.57 6.72 -6.72
CA PRO A 111 14.88 6.01 -5.64
C PRO A 111 13.63 6.75 -5.12
N TYR A 112 13.65 8.08 -5.07
CA TYR A 112 12.51 8.88 -4.62
C TYR A 112 11.37 8.88 -5.64
N PHE A 113 11.67 8.89 -6.94
CA PHE A 113 10.66 8.71 -7.99
C PHE A 113 10.00 7.33 -7.91
N ASN A 114 10.76 6.32 -7.50
CA ASN A 114 10.31 4.94 -7.32
C ASN A 114 9.88 4.62 -5.89
N ALA A 115 9.71 5.62 -5.02
CA ALA A 115 9.28 5.41 -3.66
C ALA A 115 7.97 4.62 -3.59
N LEU A 116 7.88 3.68 -2.64
CA LEU A 116 6.67 2.92 -2.41
C LEU A 116 5.54 3.84 -1.92
N GLN A 117 4.43 3.82 -2.62
CA GLN A 117 3.19 4.47 -2.19
C GLN A 117 2.44 3.49 -1.31
N VAL A 118 2.17 3.86 -0.07
CA VAL A 118 1.68 2.95 0.95
C VAL A 118 0.56 3.54 1.80
N LYS A 119 -0.22 2.66 2.43
CA LYS A 119 -1.21 2.95 3.47
C LYS A 119 -0.92 2.07 4.68
N PHE A 120 -1.38 2.48 5.86
CA PHE A 120 -1.38 1.56 7.01
C PHE A 120 -2.22 0.33 6.71
N SER A 121 -1.70 -0.84 7.08
CA SER A 121 -2.33 -2.16 6.82
C SER A 121 -2.92 -2.81 8.08
N TYR A 122 -3.27 -2.01 9.10
CA TYR A 122 -3.92 -2.52 10.31
C TYR A 122 -5.38 -2.90 10.09
N ALA A 123 -6.00 -2.32 9.06
CA ALA A 123 -7.33 -2.70 8.58
C ALA A 123 -7.41 -2.51 7.06
N ILE A 124 -8.14 -3.39 6.40
CA ILE A 124 -8.35 -3.34 4.95
C ILE A 124 -9.85 -3.30 4.63
N THR A 125 -10.20 -2.67 3.52
CA THR A 125 -11.58 -2.70 3.06
C THR A 125 -11.96 -4.10 2.57
N CYS A 126 -13.22 -4.46 2.69
CA CYS A 126 -13.74 -5.75 2.21
C CYS A 126 -13.38 -6.00 0.73
N HIS A 127 -13.42 -4.97 -0.12
CA HIS A 127 -13.01 -5.10 -1.53
C HIS A 127 -11.55 -5.50 -1.70
N LYS A 128 -10.65 -4.95 -0.87
CA LYS A 128 -9.22 -5.28 -0.91
C LYS A 128 -8.90 -6.64 -0.31
N SER A 129 -9.79 -7.20 0.52
CA SER A 129 -9.66 -8.54 1.06
C SER A 129 -10.05 -9.65 0.09
N GLN A 130 -10.61 -9.31 -1.08
CA GLN A 130 -10.98 -10.29 -2.10
C GLN A 130 -9.75 -11.04 -2.60
N GLY A 131 -9.86 -12.37 -2.64
CA GLY A 131 -8.74 -13.27 -2.99
C GLY A 131 -7.87 -13.70 -1.81
N GLY A 132 -7.84 -12.94 -0.69
CA GLY A 132 -7.16 -13.31 0.54
C GLY A 132 -8.03 -14.18 1.45
N GLN A 133 -7.40 -14.98 2.32
CA GLN A 133 -8.05 -15.72 3.41
C GLN A 133 -7.11 -15.77 4.62
N TRP A 134 -7.69 -15.61 5.82
CA TRP A 134 -6.97 -15.57 7.09
C TRP A 134 -7.62 -16.53 8.10
N ASP A 135 -6.86 -17.06 9.04
CA ASP A 135 -7.37 -17.99 10.05
C ASP A 135 -8.41 -17.33 10.95
N ALA A 136 -8.22 -16.04 11.25
CA ALA A 136 -9.19 -15.25 12.01
C ALA A 136 -9.42 -13.90 11.33
N VAL A 137 -10.69 -13.47 11.22
CA VAL A 137 -11.08 -12.19 10.64
C VAL A 137 -11.97 -11.42 11.58
N PHE A 138 -11.64 -10.16 11.80
CA PHE A 138 -12.47 -9.20 12.52
C PHE A 138 -13.22 -8.35 11.49
N VAL A 139 -14.56 -8.41 11.54
CA VAL A 139 -15.43 -7.66 10.63
C VAL A 139 -16.11 -6.56 11.42
N GLU A 140 -15.76 -5.32 11.14
CA GLU A 140 -16.43 -4.16 11.73
C GLU A 140 -17.72 -3.85 10.97
N LYS A 141 -18.82 -3.64 11.73
CA LYS A 141 -20.11 -3.27 11.13
C LYS A 141 -19.96 -1.90 10.45
N PRO A 142 -20.25 -1.80 9.14
CA PRO A 142 -20.20 -0.52 8.46
C PRO A 142 -21.30 0.42 8.96
N TYR A 143 -21.08 1.72 8.86
CA TYR A 143 -22.13 2.69 9.06
C TYR A 143 -23.19 2.51 7.94
N LEU A 144 -24.42 2.21 8.33
CA LEU A 144 -25.57 2.11 7.43
C LEU A 144 -26.48 3.31 7.69
N PRO A 145 -26.67 4.22 6.70
CA PRO A 145 -27.72 5.23 6.81
C PRO A 145 -29.08 4.53 6.96
N ASP A 146 -29.84 4.95 7.96
CA ASP A 146 -31.21 4.46 8.24
C ASP A 146 -31.34 2.93 8.51
N ASP A 147 -30.23 2.25 8.92
CA ASP A 147 -30.16 0.81 9.17
C ASP A 147 -30.72 -0.06 8.01
N ILE A 148 -30.65 0.44 6.78
CA ILE A 148 -31.16 -0.27 5.61
C ILE A 148 -30.22 -1.42 5.25
N ILE A 149 -30.73 -2.65 5.42
CA ILE A 149 -30.07 -3.87 4.95
C ILE A 149 -30.55 -4.13 3.52
N ASP A 150 -29.71 -3.80 2.55
CA ASP A 150 -29.97 -4.08 1.14
C ASP A 150 -29.14 -5.27 0.61
N GLU A 151 -29.35 -5.64 -0.65
CA GLU A 151 -28.57 -6.71 -1.30
C GLU A 151 -27.08 -6.39 -1.35
N GLY A 152 -26.70 -5.12 -1.47
CA GLY A 152 -25.30 -4.68 -1.47
C GLY A 152 -24.61 -4.97 -0.13
N TYR A 153 -25.31 -4.66 0.98
CA TYR A 153 -24.85 -4.99 2.33
C TYR A 153 -24.67 -6.51 2.53
N LEU A 154 -25.65 -7.31 2.10
CA LEU A 154 -25.57 -8.76 2.23
C LEU A 154 -24.41 -9.36 1.43
N ARG A 155 -24.16 -8.86 0.22
CA ARG A 155 -23.00 -9.25 -0.60
C ARG A 155 -21.68 -8.85 0.04
N TRP A 156 -21.64 -7.65 0.63
CA TRP A 156 -20.49 -7.15 1.37
C TRP A 156 -20.21 -8.04 2.59
N LEU A 157 -21.22 -8.32 3.41
CA LEU A 157 -21.11 -9.15 4.61
C LEU A 157 -20.67 -10.57 4.25
N TYR A 158 -21.28 -11.18 3.23
CA TYR A 158 -20.88 -12.49 2.73
C TYR A 158 -19.40 -12.48 2.32
N THR A 159 -18.96 -11.47 1.57
CA THR A 159 -17.57 -11.35 1.15
C THR A 159 -16.64 -11.25 2.36
N ALA A 160 -16.98 -10.43 3.35
CA ALA A 160 -16.17 -10.22 4.54
C ALA A 160 -16.03 -11.50 5.39
N ILE A 161 -17.15 -12.16 5.72
CA ILE A 161 -17.12 -13.37 6.58
C ILE A 161 -16.45 -14.56 5.92
N THR A 162 -16.56 -14.69 4.58
CA THR A 162 -15.93 -15.79 3.83
C THR A 162 -14.42 -15.62 3.66
N ARG A 163 -13.83 -14.55 4.18
CA ARG A 163 -12.36 -14.40 4.25
C ARG A 163 -11.75 -15.20 5.40
N ALA A 164 -12.55 -15.58 6.39
CA ALA A 164 -12.05 -16.39 7.49
C ALA A 164 -11.99 -17.88 7.10
N LYS A 165 -10.88 -18.54 7.48
CA LYS A 165 -10.73 -19.99 7.38
C LYS A 165 -11.28 -20.68 8.62
N GLU A 166 -11.07 -20.11 9.81
CA GLU A 166 -11.41 -20.75 11.08
C GLU A 166 -12.38 -19.91 11.93
N ARG A 167 -12.14 -18.61 12.07
CA ARG A 167 -12.90 -17.77 13.02
C ARG A 167 -13.26 -16.41 12.45
N VAL A 168 -14.49 -15.98 12.70
CA VAL A 168 -14.98 -14.63 12.45
C VAL A 168 -15.34 -13.97 13.77
N TYR A 169 -14.89 -12.75 13.95
CA TYR A 169 -15.27 -11.88 15.05
C TYR A 169 -16.05 -10.68 14.49
N LEU A 170 -17.28 -10.51 14.92
CA LEU A 170 -18.13 -9.42 14.47
C LEU A 170 -18.04 -8.28 15.50
N VAL A 171 -17.58 -7.11 15.05
CA VAL A 171 -17.32 -5.94 15.87
C VAL A 171 -18.41 -4.91 15.60
N GLY A 172 -19.07 -4.38 16.67
CA GLY A 172 -20.11 -3.38 16.54
C GLY A 172 -21.48 -3.93 16.08
N PHE A 173 -21.60 -5.25 15.91
CA PHE A 173 -22.88 -5.90 15.68
C PHE A 173 -23.63 -6.09 17.00
N LYS A 174 -24.94 -6.00 16.98
CA LYS A 174 -25.82 -6.18 18.12
C LYS A 174 -26.62 -7.48 17.97
N ASP A 175 -27.22 -7.98 19.09
CA ASP A 175 -27.99 -9.20 19.07
C ASP A 175 -29.17 -9.11 18.08
N GLU A 176 -29.77 -7.94 17.92
CA GLU A 176 -30.83 -7.66 16.95
C GLU A 176 -30.44 -7.84 15.47
N ASP A 177 -29.12 -7.82 15.17
CA ASP A 177 -28.62 -8.06 13.82
C ASP A 177 -28.68 -9.55 13.42
N PHE A 178 -28.96 -10.44 14.37
CA PHE A 178 -28.97 -11.89 14.14
C PHE A 178 -30.37 -12.51 14.17
N GLY A 179 -31.44 -11.72 14.40
CA GLY A 179 -32.85 -12.15 14.42
C GLY A 179 -33.37 -12.52 15.77
#